data_173e9455aae9ebe3e203195f9cfe3d9b
#
_entry.id   173e9455aae9ebe3e203195f9cfe3d9b
#
_cell.length_a   1.000
_cell.length_b   1.000
_cell.length_c   1.000
_cell.angle_alpha   90.00
_cell.angle_beta   90.00
_cell.angle_gamma   90.00
#
_symmetry.space_group_name_H-M   'P 1'
#
loop_
_entity.id
_entity.type
_entity.pdbx_description
1 polymer ?
#
loop_
_entity_poly.entity_id
_entity_poly.type
_entity_poly.pdbx_seq_one_letter_code
_entity_poly.pdbx_strand_id
1 'polypeptide(L)'
;MRQDPPVSQFYLKVGPQLTHSEQKENQPKLVEKNLILVPSPKQKKILLLIAWGFATYLLFLCFREIELKQAWNNIKQVHPLWLFLGVAGHFLIFIFWAKQWIVFLPGKASITFKEMFEVNALMSTAMNILPFPGGHAFGVFLLAKKEGVGHSAALSVMSLDQLTEGIAKLTVLLIVSWLTPLPPLMKKGILGLIVIIFLFMSVLLFFSFRFHNYKKIGVGSGRTLKERAVDFVSRWGHQLEGLRNFQTFFYGVILAYGMKLGEAAAIWGIQKGFGV
;
A
#
# COMPACT_ATOMS: atom_id res chain seq x y z
N MET A 1 31.70 27.70 -53.25
CA MET A 1 32.86 26.87 -52.86
C MET A 1 33.51 27.53 -51.64
N ARG A 2 33.29 27.01 -50.46
CA ARG A 2 34.04 27.35 -49.23
C ARG A 2 34.48 26.00 -48.64
N GLN A 3 35.77 25.81 -48.58
CA GLN A 3 36.44 24.64 -48.03
C GLN A 3 36.51 24.80 -46.50
N ASP A 4 36.10 23.75 -45.77
CA ASP A 4 36.25 23.67 -44.31
C ASP A 4 37.68 23.21 -43.99
N PRO A 5 38.28 23.71 -42.87
CA PRO A 5 39.61 23.34 -42.45
C PRO A 5 39.64 21.97 -41.72
N PRO A 6 40.78 21.26 -41.70
CA PRO A 6 40.89 19.93 -41.13
C PRO A 6 40.90 19.93 -39.60
N VAL A 7 40.26 18.94 -39.03
CA VAL A 7 40.15 18.68 -37.59
C VAL A 7 41.53 18.24 -37.06
N SER A 8 42.16 19.06 -36.25
CA SER A 8 43.41 18.79 -35.54
C SER A 8 43.20 17.78 -34.42
N GLN A 9 44.08 16.79 -34.40
CA GLN A 9 44.22 15.73 -33.43
C GLN A 9 44.41 16.30 -31.98
N PHE A 10 43.47 15.97 -31.10
CA PHE A 10 43.66 16.15 -29.65
C PHE A 10 44.38 14.91 -29.11
N TYR A 11 45.62 15.10 -28.69
CA TYR A 11 46.41 14.11 -27.96
C TYR A 11 45.80 13.82 -26.59
N LEU A 12 45.28 12.62 -26.43
CA LEU A 12 44.94 12.06 -25.09
C LEU A 12 46.25 11.79 -24.34
N LYS A 13 46.52 12.59 -23.35
CA LYS A 13 47.61 12.38 -22.38
C LYS A 13 47.19 11.22 -21.45
N VAL A 14 47.73 10.04 -21.72
CA VAL A 14 47.58 8.85 -20.87
C VAL A 14 48.36 9.08 -19.59
N GLY A 15 47.64 9.26 -18.49
CA GLY A 15 48.21 9.23 -17.13
C GLY A 15 48.61 7.80 -16.73
N PRO A 16 49.57 7.61 -15.80
CA PRO A 16 50.08 6.30 -15.44
C PRO A 16 48.96 5.38 -14.94
N GLN A 17 48.87 4.20 -15.56
CA GLN A 17 47.97 3.12 -15.09
C GLN A 17 48.51 2.58 -13.76
N LEU A 18 47.76 2.79 -12.69
CA LEU A 18 47.98 2.16 -11.38
C LEU A 18 47.72 0.66 -11.54
N THR A 19 48.68 -0.17 -11.10
CA THR A 19 48.62 -1.62 -11.15
C THR A 19 47.51 -2.16 -10.23
N HIS A 20 46.89 -3.27 -10.63
CA HIS A 20 45.77 -3.93 -9.92
C HIS A 20 46.01 -4.32 -8.46
N SER A 21 47.26 -4.25 -7.99
CA SER A 21 47.65 -4.50 -6.58
C SER A 21 47.44 -3.32 -5.66
N GLU A 22 47.50 -2.06 -6.13
CA GLU A 22 47.35 -0.87 -5.30
C GLU A 22 45.87 -0.47 -5.08
N GLN A 23 44.95 -0.96 -5.94
CA GLN A 23 43.50 -0.70 -5.73
C GLN A 23 42.85 -1.55 -4.62
N LYS A 24 43.52 -2.59 -4.12
CA LYS A 24 42.96 -3.47 -3.05
C LYS A 24 43.26 -2.98 -1.64
N GLU A 25 44.23 -2.07 -1.45
CA GLU A 25 44.69 -1.69 -0.10
C GLU A 25 44.04 -0.41 0.45
N ASN A 26 43.32 0.35 -0.38
CA ASN A 26 42.68 1.60 0.03
C ASN A 26 41.14 1.55 0.01
N GLN A 27 40.52 0.39 0.26
CA GLN A 27 39.11 0.39 0.64
C GLN A 27 38.97 0.77 2.12
N PRO A 28 38.32 1.89 2.44
CA PRO A 28 38.09 2.25 3.84
C PRO A 28 37.22 1.19 4.52
N LYS A 29 37.74 0.51 5.55
CA LYS A 29 37.06 -0.39 6.50
C LYS A 29 35.98 0.35 7.32
N LEU A 30 35.12 1.13 6.69
CA LEU A 30 34.11 1.98 7.34
C LEU A 30 32.67 1.69 6.94
N VAL A 31 32.33 0.44 6.62
CA VAL A 31 30.91 0.05 6.40
C VAL A 31 30.57 -1.21 7.19
N GLU A 32 31.01 -1.28 8.43
CA GLU A 32 30.62 -2.43 9.26
C GLU A 32 30.29 -2.00 10.68
N LYS A 33 29.31 -1.08 10.84
CA LYS A 33 28.71 -0.82 12.16
C LYS A 33 27.32 -0.19 12.05
N ASN A 34 26.47 -0.72 11.18
CA ASN A 34 25.03 -0.63 11.39
C ASN A 34 24.52 -2.07 11.55
N LEU A 35 24.64 -2.55 12.77
CA LEU A 35 24.12 -3.82 13.21
C LEU A 35 22.58 -3.76 13.20
N ILE A 36 21.98 -3.83 12.03
CA ILE A 36 20.67 -4.47 11.94
C ILE A 36 20.99 -5.93 12.25
N LEU A 37 20.62 -6.40 13.43
CA LEU A 37 20.66 -7.79 13.84
C LEU A 37 19.86 -8.61 12.84
N VAL A 38 20.48 -8.95 11.71
CA VAL A 38 19.90 -9.90 10.75
C VAL A 38 20.02 -11.26 11.43
N PRO A 39 18.90 -11.84 11.91
CA PRO A 39 18.96 -13.09 12.63
C PRO A 39 19.62 -14.15 11.74
N SER A 40 20.52 -14.96 12.35
CA SER A 40 21.22 -16.04 11.64
C SER A 40 20.20 -17.01 11.01
N PRO A 41 20.57 -17.78 9.98
CA PRO A 41 19.64 -18.71 9.34
C PRO A 41 19.05 -19.74 10.31
N LYS A 42 19.76 -20.10 11.37
CA LYS A 42 19.24 -20.95 12.46
C LYS A 42 18.22 -20.19 13.33
N GLN A 43 18.49 -18.95 13.68
CA GLN A 43 17.57 -18.11 14.45
C GLN A 43 16.28 -17.81 13.67
N LYS A 44 16.36 -17.58 12.34
CA LYS A 44 15.18 -17.43 11.49
C LYS A 44 14.28 -18.68 11.50
N LYS A 45 14.88 -19.89 11.43
CA LYS A 45 14.12 -21.14 11.50
C LYS A 45 13.45 -21.33 12.86
N ILE A 46 14.14 -21.02 13.96
CA ILE A 46 13.57 -21.10 15.31
C ILE A 46 12.44 -20.09 15.50
N LEU A 47 12.64 -18.85 15.05
CA LEU A 47 11.60 -17.80 15.11
C LEU A 47 10.36 -18.21 14.30
N LEU A 48 10.56 -18.79 13.13
CA LEU A 48 9.49 -19.30 12.28
C LEU A 48 8.73 -20.45 12.97
N LEU A 49 9.44 -21.41 13.60
CA LEU A 49 8.83 -22.50 14.35
C LEU A 49 8.02 -21.99 15.55
N ILE A 50 8.54 -21.02 16.29
CA ILE A 50 7.81 -20.39 17.40
C ILE A 50 6.56 -19.68 16.88
N ALA A 51 6.66 -18.93 15.78
CA ALA A 51 5.52 -18.25 15.18
C ALA A 51 4.44 -19.24 14.70
N TRP A 52 4.84 -20.33 14.05
CA TRP A 52 3.92 -21.40 13.65
C TRP A 52 3.31 -22.12 14.85
N GLY A 53 4.09 -22.44 15.87
CA GLY A 53 3.59 -23.04 17.11
C GLY A 53 2.57 -22.15 17.82
N PHE A 54 2.85 -20.85 17.90
CA PHE A 54 1.93 -19.85 18.46
C PHE A 54 0.66 -19.71 17.63
N ALA A 55 0.77 -19.64 16.31
CA ALA A 55 -0.39 -19.58 15.41
C ALA A 55 -1.26 -20.84 15.52
N THR A 56 -0.65 -22.02 15.57
CA THR A 56 -1.36 -23.31 15.78
C THR A 56 -2.06 -23.34 17.14
N TYR A 57 -1.41 -22.85 18.19
CA TYR A 57 -1.99 -22.76 19.52
C TYR A 57 -3.20 -21.82 19.54
N LEU A 58 -3.10 -20.63 18.92
CA LEU A 58 -4.23 -19.71 18.81
C LEU A 58 -5.39 -20.32 18.01
N LEU A 59 -5.09 -21.00 16.89
CA LEU A 59 -6.10 -21.72 16.12
C LEU A 59 -6.79 -22.78 16.98
N PHE A 60 -6.02 -23.58 17.73
CA PHE A 60 -6.57 -24.57 18.64
C PHE A 60 -7.52 -23.96 19.67
N LEU A 61 -7.12 -22.83 20.29
CA LEU A 61 -7.98 -22.10 21.22
C LEU A 61 -9.28 -21.61 20.56
N CYS A 62 -9.21 -21.09 19.34
CA CYS A 62 -10.39 -20.64 18.59
C CYS A 62 -11.32 -21.82 18.26
N PHE A 63 -10.78 -22.97 17.87
CA PHE A 63 -11.60 -24.14 17.50
C PHE A 63 -12.11 -24.93 18.69
N ARG A 64 -11.47 -24.82 19.84
CA ARG A 64 -11.86 -25.58 21.04
C ARG A 64 -13.28 -25.30 21.51
N GLU A 65 -13.75 -24.07 21.35
CA GLU A 65 -15.09 -23.64 21.79
C GLU A 65 -16.16 -23.75 20.67
N ILE A 66 -15.73 -24.11 19.44
CA ILE A 66 -16.66 -24.23 18.32
C ILE A 66 -17.23 -25.63 18.29
N GLU A 67 -18.54 -25.75 18.47
CA GLU A 67 -19.25 -27.00 18.22
C GLU A 67 -19.33 -27.27 16.70
N LEU A 68 -18.31 -27.97 16.18
CA LEU A 68 -18.19 -28.24 14.73
C LEU A 68 -19.45 -28.89 14.13
N LYS A 69 -20.14 -29.73 14.90
CA LYS A 69 -21.40 -30.36 14.46
C LYS A 69 -22.51 -29.33 14.29
N GLN A 70 -22.62 -28.39 15.22
CA GLN A 70 -23.62 -27.31 15.14
C GLN A 70 -23.25 -26.34 14.01
N ALA A 71 -21.99 -25.95 13.88
CA ALA A 71 -21.50 -25.12 12.78
C ALA A 71 -21.81 -25.75 11.41
N TRP A 72 -21.58 -27.08 11.27
CA TRP A 72 -21.88 -27.81 10.05
C TRP A 72 -23.37 -27.86 9.74
N ASN A 73 -24.23 -28.08 10.74
CA ASN A 73 -25.69 -28.06 10.58
C ASN A 73 -26.18 -26.66 10.19
N ASN A 74 -25.63 -25.60 10.79
CA ASN A 74 -25.98 -24.24 10.42
C ASN A 74 -25.60 -23.94 8.97
N ILE A 75 -24.40 -24.36 8.51
CA ILE A 75 -23.99 -24.20 7.11
C ILE A 75 -24.94 -24.90 6.14
N LYS A 76 -25.43 -26.08 6.47
CA LYS A 76 -26.39 -26.83 5.62
C LYS A 76 -27.74 -26.14 5.49
N GLN A 77 -28.11 -25.30 6.46
CA GLN A 77 -29.39 -24.59 6.46
C GLN A 77 -29.29 -23.23 5.74
N VAL A 78 -28.07 -22.78 5.41
CA VAL A 78 -27.86 -21.50 4.71
C VAL A 78 -28.49 -21.55 3.33
N HIS A 79 -29.33 -20.59 3.01
CA HIS A 79 -29.89 -20.47 1.69
C HIS A 79 -28.82 -20.06 0.67
N PRO A 80 -28.53 -20.85 -0.36
CA PRO A 80 -27.37 -20.67 -1.25
C PRO A 80 -27.36 -19.32 -1.99
N LEU A 81 -28.53 -18.73 -2.27
CA LEU A 81 -28.64 -17.43 -2.92
C LEU A 81 -28.00 -16.31 -2.07
N TRP A 82 -28.22 -16.32 -0.76
CA TRP A 82 -27.66 -15.31 0.15
C TRP A 82 -26.15 -15.47 0.30
N LEU A 83 -25.68 -16.72 0.34
CA LEU A 83 -24.24 -17.00 0.35
C LEU A 83 -23.58 -16.50 -0.95
N PHE A 84 -24.21 -16.76 -2.11
CA PHE A 84 -23.75 -16.23 -3.38
C PHE A 84 -23.71 -14.70 -3.38
N LEU A 85 -24.73 -14.02 -2.86
CA LEU A 85 -24.76 -12.57 -2.73
C LEU A 85 -23.61 -12.06 -1.84
N GLY A 86 -23.33 -12.76 -0.75
CA GLY A 86 -22.21 -12.46 0.14
C GLY A 86 -20.86 -12.54 -0.59
N VAL A 87 -20.64 -13.62 -1.32
CA VAL A 87 -19.41 -13.82 -2.12
C VAL A 87 -19.30 -12.81 -3.25
N ALA A 88 -20.40 -12.55 -3.97
CA ALA A 88 -20.44 -11.57 -5.05
C ALA A 88 -20.17 -10.16 -4.54
N GLY A 89 -20.73 -9.77 -3.38
CA GLY A 89 -20.46 -8.50 -2.71
C GLY A 89 -18.98 -8.36 -2.38
N HIS A 90 -18.37 -9.41 -1.84
CA HIS A 90 -16.94 -9.41 -1.54
C HIS A 90 -16.07 -9.29 -2.81
N PHE A 91 -16.46 -9.96 -3.89
CA PHE A 91 -15.76 -9.86 -5.17
C PHE A 91 -15.86 -8.45 -5.78
N LEU A 92 -17.00 -7.77 -5.62
CA LEU A 92 -17.19 -6.39 -6.06
C LEU A 92 -16.21 -5.42 -5.36
N ILE A 93 -15.85 -5.68 -4.10
CA ILE A 93 -14.85 -4.87 -3.40
C ILE A 93 -13.53 -4.85 -4.17
N PHE A 94 -13.03 -6.03 -4.60
CA PHE A 94 -11.78 -6.12 -5.37
C PHE A 94 -11.87 -5.41 -6.72
N ILE A 95 -13.03 -5.44 -7.39
CA ILE A 95 -13.25 -4.74 -8.66
C ILE A 95 -13.14 -3.22 -8.46
N PHE A 96 -13.85 -2.68 -7.48
CA PHE A 96 -13.80 -1.24 -7.18
C PHE A 96 -12.41 -0.82 -6.70
N TRP A 97 -11.76 -1.63 -5.88
CA TRP A 97 -10.44 -1.36 -5.35
C TRP A 97 -9.37 -1.32 -6.46
N ALA A 98 -9.38 -2.31 -7.37
CA ALA A 98 -8.48 -2.32 -8.52
C ALA A 98 -8.68 -1.10 -9.42
N LYS A 99 -9.93 -0.72 -9.71
CA LYS A 99 -10.25 0.48 -10.49
C LYS A 99 -9.77 1.76 -9.78
N GLN A 100 -9.96 1.86 -8.46
CA GLN A 100 -9.55 3.01 -7.67
C GLN A 100 -8.03 3.20 -7.71
N TRP A 101 -7.26 2.12 -7.55
CA TRP A 101 -5.80 2.20 -7.60
C TRP A 101 -5.28 2.59 -8.99
N ILE A 102 -5.94 2.12 -10.07
CA ILE A 102 -5.63 2.55 -11.44
C ILE A 102 -5.88 4.05 -11.60
N VAL A 103 -7.00 4.55 -11.08
CA VAL A 103 -7.36 5.98 -11.15
C VAL A 103 -6.36 6.86 -10.40
N PHE A 104 -5.82 6.37 -9.28
CA PHE A 104 -4.84 7.09 -8.48
C PHE A 104 -3.40 6.94 -8.97
N LEU A 105 -3.15 6.07 -9.94
CA LEU A 105 -1.81 5.84 -10.44
C LEU A 105 -1.32 7.07 -11.21
N PRO A 106 -0.24 7.74 -10.75
CA PRO A 106 0.26 8.94 -11.40
C PRO A 106 0.99 8.58 -12.70
N GLY A 107 0.86 9.46 -13.69
CA GLY A 107 1.60 9.35 -14.95
C GLY A 107 1.00 8.35 -15.93
N LYS A 108 1.83 7.92 -16.90
CA LYS A 108 1.44 7.01 -18.01
C LYS A 108 1.80 5.53 -17.72
N ALA A 109 1.83 5.11 -16.46
CA ALA A 109 2.09 3.70 -16.16
C ALA A 109 0.92 2.86 -16.71
N SER A 110 1.20 1.98 -17.65
CA SER A 110 0.21 1.12 -18.29
C SER A 110 0.03 -0.18 -17.50
N ILE A 111 -0.61 -0.09 -16.35
CA ILE A 111 -1.01 -1.28 -15.59
C ILE A 111 -2.41 -1.69 -16.02
N THR A 112 -2.56 -2.94 -16.41
CA THR A 112 -3.86 -3.52 -16.77
C THR A 112 -4.73 -3.72 -15.54
N PHE A 113 -6.05 -3.74 -15.74
CA PHE A 113 -7.00 -4.03 -14.66
C PHE A 113 -6.70 -5.39 -13.98
N LYS A 114 -6.34 -6.40 -14.77
CA LYS A 114 -6.00 -7.74 -14.26
C LYS A 114 -4.80 -7.69 -13.32
N GLU A 115 -3.73 -7.01 -13.71
CA GLU A 115 -2.52 -6.88 -12.88
C GLU A 115 -2.80 -6.12 -11.58
N MET A 116 -3.61 -5.06 -11.63
CA MET A 116 -3.98 -4.32 -10.43
C MET A 116 -4.86 -5.15 -9.50
N PHE A 117 -5.79 -5.92 -10.07
CA PHE A 117 -6.62 -6.86 -9.32
C PHE A 117 -5.77 -7.92 -8.61
N GLU A 118 -4.76 -8.48 -9.29
CA GLU A 118 -3.80 -9.43 -8.71
C GLU A 118 -3.01 -8.80 -7.55
N VAL A 119 -2.53 -7.57 -7.71
CA VAL A 119 -1.82 -6.83 -6.65
C VAL A 119 -2.71 -6.66 -5.42
N ASN A 120 -3.95 -6.24 -5.61
CA ASN A 120 -4.89 -6.02 -4.50
C ASN A 120 -5.32 -7.33 -3.83
N ALA A 121 -5.52 -8.40 -4.58
CA ALA A 121 -5.83 -9.72 -4.03
C ALA A 121 -4.67 -10.28 -3.18
N LEU A 122 -3.43 -10.16 -3.67
CA LEU A 122 -2.24 -10.57 -2.92
C LEU A 122 -2.03 -9.69 -1.67
N MET A 123 -2.25 -8.37 -1.79
CA MET A 123 -2.20 -7.45 -0.66
C MET A 123 -3.24 -7.79 0.41
N SER A 124 -4.49 -8.05 0.01
CA SER A 124 -5.56 -8.47 0.93
C SER A 124 -5.19 -9.76 1.66
N THR A 125 -4.63 -10.73 0.96
CA THR A 125 -4.13 -11.96 1.58
C THR A 125 -3.01 -11.66 2.59
N ALA A 126 -2.06 -10.79 2.23
CA ALA A 126 -0.97 -10.39 3.11
C ALA A 126 -1.48 -9.62 4.36
N MET A 127 -2.53 -8.80 4.22
CA MET A 127 -3.15 -8.09 5.36
C MET A 127 -3.76 -9.03 6.40
N ASN A 128 -4.22 -10.21 5.97
CA ASN A 128 -4.73 -11.23 6.88
C ASN A 128 -3.64 -12.07 7.56
N ILE A 129 -2.44 -12.12 6.98
CA ILE A 129 -1.35 -12.98 7.48
C ILE A 129 -0.30 -12.15 8.24
N LEU A 130 0.01 -10.95 7.76
CA LEU A 130 1.05 -10.10 8.32
C LEU A 130 0.46 -9.13 9.36
N PRO A 131 1.18 -8.87 10.46
CA PRO A 131 0.76 -7.84 11.40
C PRO A 131 0.78 -6.45 10.74
N PHE A 132 -0.13 -5.60 11.19
CA PHE A 132 -0.17 -4.20 10.73
C PHE A 132 1.18 -3.49 10.99
N PRO A 133 1.75 -2.73 10.04
CA PRO A 133 1.25 -2.40 8.70
C PRO A 133 1.81 -3.29 7.57
N GLY A 134 2.25 -4.52 7.86
CA GLY A 134 2.99 -5.39 6.94
C GLY A 134 2.26 -5.68 5.63
N GLY A 135 0.96 -5.96 5.67
CA GLY A 135 0.16 -6.23 4.48
C GLY A 135 0.11 -5.04 3.53
N HIS A 136 -0.06 -3.83 4.05
CA HIS A 136 -0.04 -2.60 3.27
C HIS A 136 1.33 -2.32 2.65
N ALA A 137 2.41 -2.49 3.42
CA ALA A 137 3.77 -2.35 2.91
C ALA A 137 4.06 -3.35 1.79
N PHE A 138 3.53 -4.58 1.90
CA PHE A 138 3.63 -5.60 0.86
C PHE A 138 2.90 -5.18 -0.43
N GLY A 139 1.70 -4.62 -0.33
CA GLY A 139 0.97 -4.08 -1.48
C GLY A 139 1.72 -2.96 -2.21
N VAL A 140 2.27 -2.00 -1.45
CA VAL A 140 3.14 -0.93 -2.01
C VAL A 140 4.36 -1.53 -2.71
N PHE A 141 4.99 -2.54 -2.12
CA PHE A 141 6.15 -3.22 -2.72
C PHE A 141 5.77 -3.95 -4.01
N LEU A 142 4.64 -4.67 -4.05
CA LEU A 142 4.16 -5.35 -5.25
C LEU A 142 3.87 -4.35 -6.38
N LEU A 143 3.17 -3.27 -6.06
CA LEU A 143 2.85 -2.23 -7.04
C LEU A 143 4.12 -1.54 -7.56
N ALA A 144 5.09 -1.25 -6.68
CA ALA A 144 6.34 -0.60 -7.05
C ALA A 144 7.24 -1.47 -7.96
N LYS A 145 7.01 -2.79 -8.00
CA LYS A 145 7.70 -3.72 -8.93
C LYS A 145 7.12 -3.74 -10.33
N LYS A 146 5.93 -3.18 -10.54
CA LYS A 146 5.33 -3.10 -11.88
C LYS A 146 6.07 -2.05 -12.73
N GLU A 147 6.16 -2.31 -14.03
CA GLU A 147 6.84 -1.43 -14.97
C GLU A 147 6.27 -0.01 -14.95
N GLY A 148 7.16 0.98 -14.90
CA GLY A 148 6.79 2.39 -14.85
C GLY A 148 6.30 2.90 -13.51
N VAL A 149 6.18 2.05 -12.47
CA VAL A 149 5.75 2.45 -11.12
C VAL A 149 6.93 2.43 -10.16
N GLY A 150 7.27 3.57 -9.59
CA GLY A 150 8.28 3.66 -8.53
C GLY A 150 7.65 3.58 -7.13
N HIS A 151 8.49 3.37 -6.11
CA HIS A 151 8.03 3.29 -4.71
C HIS A 151 7.27 4.55 -4.23
N SER A 152 7.65 5.73 -4.69
CA SER A 152 6.95 6.98 -4.35
C SER A 152 5.55 7.05 -4.97
N ALA A 153 5.39 6.55 -6.21
CA ALA A 153 4.09 6.44 -6.87
C ALA A 153 3.19 5.41 -6.19
N ALA A 154 3.72 4.23 -5.88
CA ALA A 154 2.97 3.20 -5.15
C ALA A 154 2.51 3.69 -3.77
N LEU A 155 3.38 4.42 -3.04
CA LEU A 155 3.01 5.01 -1.75
C LEU A 155 1.97 6.11 -1.90
N SER A 156 2.00 6.93 -2.97
CA SER A 156 0.98 7.94 -3.20
C SER A 156 -0.39 7.33 -3.48
N VAL A 157 -0.45 6.27 -4.30
CA VAL A 157 -1.70 5.51 -4.54
C VAL A 157 -2.27 5.00 -3.23
N MET A 158 -1.44 4.35 -2.40
CA MET A 158 -1.85 3.87 -1.09
C MET A 158 -2.35 4.99 -0.16
N SER A 159 -1.67 6.16 -0.15
CA SER A 159 -2.07 7.29 0.68
C SER A 159 -3.44 7.83 0.27
N LEU A 160 -3.71 7.94 -1.04
CA LEU A 160 -5.00 8.37 -1.58
C LEU A 160 -6.10 7.34 -1.32
N ASP A 161 -5.79 6.06 -1.45
CA ASP A 161 -6.68 4.94 -1.10
C ASP A 161 -7.12 5.04 0.37
N GLN A 162 -6.18 5.14 1.30
CA GLN A 162 -6.49 5.25 2.73
C GLN A 162 -7.29 6.51 3.08
N LEU A 163 -7.04 7.63 2.40
CA LEU A 163 -7.80 8.85 2.60
C LEU A 163 -9.26 8.69 2.14
N THR A 164 -9.46 8.20 0.93
CA THR A 164 -10.81 8.04 0.35
C THR A 164 -11.61 6.95 1.04
N GLU A 165 -10.95 5.86 1.44
CA GLU A 165 -11.55 4.82 2.26
C GLU A 165 -11.95 5.36 3.64
N GLY A 166 -11.10 6.18 4.26
CA GLY A 166 -11.39 6.86 5.52
C GLY A 166 -12.62 7.77 5.41
N ILE A 167 -12.72 8.57 4.34
CA ILE A 167 -13.87 9.44 4.05
C ILE A 167 -15.14 8.59 3.90
N ALA A 168 -15.08 7.51 3.13
CA ALA A 168 -16.25 6.64 2.91
C ALA A 168 -16.71 5.98 4.24
N LYS A 169 -15.77 5.46 5.04
CA LYS A 169 -16.06 4.90 6.37
C LYS A 169 -16.70 5.93 7.30
N LEU A 170 -16.11 7.14 7.34
CA LEU A 170 -16.64 8.22 8.18
C LEU A 170 -18.08 8.59 7.78
N THR A 171 -18.35 8.72 6.49
CA THR A 171 -19.70 9.03 6.00
C THR A 171 -20.71 7.95 6.41
N VAL A 172 -20.37 6.68 6.22
CA VAL A 172 -21.23 5.56 6.64
C VAL A 172 -21.49 5.61 8.17
N LEU A 173 -20.44 5.84 8.97
CA LEU A 173 -20.59 5.96 10.44
C LEU A 173 -21.45 7.15 10.85
N LEU A 174 -21.34 8.28 10.16
CA LEU A 174 -22.19 9.45 10.41
C LEU A 174 -23.65 9.16 10.08
N ILE A 175 -23.94 8.52 8.94
CA ILE A 175 -25.30 8.11 8.57
C ILE A 175 -25.87 7.15 9.61
N VAL A 176 -25.12 6.13 10.01
CA VAL A 176 -25.56 5.17 11.06
C VAL A 176 -25.78 5.88 12.40
N SER A 177 -24.88 6.82 12.77
CA SER A 177 -25.02 7.61 13.98
C SER A 177 -26.27 8.49 14.02
N TRP A 178 -26.73 8.91 12.84
CA TRP A 178 -27.96 9.68 12.70
C TRP A 178 -29.21 8.80 12.77
N LEU A 179 -29.14 7.59 12.22
CA LEU A 179 -30.27 6.65 12.16
C LEU A 179 -30.47 5.84 13.46
N THR A 180 -29.39 5.67 14.25
CA THR A 180 -29.40 4.77 15.41
C THR A 180 -28.67 5.42 16.60
N PRO A 181 -29.21 5.37 17.82
CA PRO A 181 -28.53 5.87 19.01
C PRO A 181 -27.27 5.02 19.29
N LEU A 182 -26.10 5.64 19.09
CA LEU A 182 -24.82 4.98 19.35
C LEU A 182 -24.37 5.12 20.80
N PRO A 183 -23.67 4.11 21.35
CA PRO A 183 -23.02 4.20 22.65
C PRO A 183 -22.05 5.40 22.72
N PRO A 184 -21.84 6.01 23.92
CA PRO A 184 -20.97 7.19 24.07
C PRO A 184 -19.54 6.96 23.59
N LEU A 185 -19.01 5.75 23.75
CA LEU A 185 -17.66 5.37 23.29
C LEU A 185 -17.55 5.45 21.76
N MET A 186 -18.57 4.98 21.03
CA MET A 186 -18.59 5.05 19.56
C MET A 186 -18.67 6.48 19.06
N LYS A 187 -19.45 7.35 19.72
CA LYS A 187 -19.50 8.80 19.39
C LYS A 187 -18.14 9.45 19.53
N LYS A 188 -17.39 9.15 20.61
CA LYS A 188 -16.01 9.62 20.80
C LYS A 188 -15.08 9.08 19.71
N GLY A 189 -15.25 7.82 19.31
CA GLY A 189 -14.50 7.20 18.21
C GLY A 189 -14.72 7.90 16.88
N ILE A 190 -15.97 8.27 16.55
CA ILE A 190 -16.28 9.04 15.33
C ILE A 190 -15.60 10.40 15.35
N LEU A 191 -15.64 11.13 16.48
CA LEU A 191 -14.94 12.41 16.60
C LEU A 191 -13.42 12.26 16.40
N GLY A 192 -12.82 11.23 17.02
CA GLY A 192 -11.41 10.91 16.80
C GLY A 192 -11.09 10.62 15.33
N LEU A 193 -11.95 9.86 14.65
CA LEU A 193 -11.79 9.55 13.23
C LEU A 193 -11.88 10.82 12.35
N ILE A 194 -12.79 11.74 12.64
CA ILE A 194 -12.89 13.03 11.95
C ILE A 194 -11.56 13.79 12.05
N VAL A 195 -11.02 13.90 13.26
CA VAL A 195 -9.76 14.60 13.52
C VAL A 195 -8.60 13.94 12.75
N ILE A 196 -8.50 12.62 12.80
CA ILE A 196 -7.44 11.87 12.11
C ILE A 196 -7.53 12.07 10.60
N ILE A 197 -8.73 11.96 10.00
CA ILE A 197 -8.91 12.14 8.55
C ILE A 197 -8.59 13.57 8.15
N PHE A 198 -9.03 14.56 8.93
CA PHE A 198 -8.73 15.97 8.67
C PHE A 198 -7.22 16.26 8.73
N LEU A 199 -6.52 15.77 9.75
CA LEU A 199 -5.08 15.89 9.87
C LEU A 199 -4.36 15.19 8.70
N PHE A 200 -4.76 13.97 8.37
CA PHE A 200 -4.16 13.21 7.28
C PHE A 200 -4.37 13.92 5.93
N MET A 201 -5.58 14.40 5.65
CA MET A 201 -5.88 15.20 4.46
C MET A 201 -5.03 16.48 4.41
N SER A 202 -4.91 17.19 5.53
CA SER A 202 -4.10 18.41 5.62
C SER A 202 -2.63 18.15 5.31
N VAL A 203 -2.08 17.06 5.84
CA VAL A 203 -0.70 16.63 5.58
C VAL A 203 -0.51 16.29 4.10
N LEU A 204 -1.41 15.51 3.50
CA LEU A 204 -1.33 15.15 2.08
C LEU A 204 -1.44 16.37 1.17
N LEU A 205 -2.37 17.28 1.46
CA LEU A 205 -2.50 18.54 0.72
C LEU A 205 -1.24 19.39 0.84
N PHE A 206 -0.70 19.56 2.06
CA PHE A 206 0.55 20.31 2.26
C PHE A 206 1.69 19.76 1.41
N PHE A 207 1.94 18.45 1.45
CA PHE A 207 2.99 17.83 0.64
C PHE A 207 2.70 17.89 -0.86
N SER A 208 1.44 17.70 -1.26
CA SER A 208 1.00 17.76 -2.65
C SER A 208 1.26 19.15 -3.27
N PHE A 209 0.90 20.23 -2.58
CA PHE A 209 1.13 21.60 -3.06
C PHE A 209 2.59 22.03 -2.92
N ARG A 210 3.26 21.67 -1.81
CA ARG A 210 4.67 22.05 -1.55
C ARG A 210 5.62 21.50 -2.59
N PHE A 211 5.35 20.28 -3.09
CA PHE A 211 6.21 19.58 -4.04
C PHE A 211 5.62 19.47 -5.46
N HIS A 212 4.61 20.27 -5.78
CA HIS A 212 4.00 20.26 -7.11
C HIS A 212 5.02 20.43 -8.26
N ASN A 213 5.93 21.39 -8.14
CA ASN A 213 6.93 21.70 -9.15
C ASN A 213 8.28 21.00 -8.93
N TYR A 214 8.27 19.86 -8.22
CA TYR A 214 9.50 19.14 -7.95
C TYR A 214 10.15 18.64 -9.24
N LYS A 215 11.31 19.21 -9.58
CA LYS A 215 12.16 18.70 -10.66
C LYS A 215 13.10 17.65 -10.09
N LYS A 216 13.15 16.48 -10.73
CA LYS A 216 14.04 15.38 -10.35
C LYS A 216 15.48 15.88 -10.31
N ILE A 217 16.05 15.98 -9.12
CA ILE A 217 17.47 16.33 -8.95
C ILE A 217 18.28 15.13 -9.45
N GLY A 218 19.23 15.37 -10.37
CA GLY A 218 20.04 14.31 -11.01
C GLY A 218 20.65 13.33 -10.00
N VAL A 219 20.75 12.07 -10.39
CA VAL A 219 21.28 10.99 -9.53
C VAL A 219 22.80 11.16 -9.42
N GLY A 220 23.26 11.85 -8.33
CA GLY A 220 24.66 11.88 -7.95
C GLY A 220 24.97 10.72 -7.00
N SER A 221 25.98 9.90 -7.33
CA SER A 221 26.53 8.87 -6.46
C SER A 221 27.30 9.54 -5.30
N GLY A 222 26.69 9.69 -4.13
CA GLY A 222 27.34 10.30 -2.96
C GLY A 222 26.37 10.93 -1.98
N ARG A 223 25.05 10.76 -2.17
CA ARG A 223 24.04 11.38 -1.33
C ARG A 223 23.98 10.78 0.07
N THR A 224 23.88 11.66 1.06
CA THR A 224 23.60 11.30 2.46
C THR A 224 22.21 10.67 2.60
N LEU A 225 21.97 9.88 3.66
CA LEU A 225 20.65 9.32 3.98
C LEU A 225 19.56 10.39 4.07
N LYS A 226 19.90 11.56 4.62
CA LYS A 226 18.99 12.71 4.72
C LYS A 226 18.54 13.20 3.34
N GLU A 227 19.46 13.37 2.41
CA GLU A 227 19.15 13.80 1.05
C GLU A 227 18.29 12.78 0.29
N ARG A 228 18.53 11.48 0.50
CA ARG A 228 17.70 10.41 -0.07
C ARG A 228 16.28 10.43 0.49
N ALA A 229 16.12 10.66 1.79
CA ALA A 229 14.81 10.76 2.42
C ALA A 229 14.05 12.00 1.93
N VAL A 230 14.69 13.16 1.85
CA VAL A 230 14.08 14.39 1.32
C VAL A 230 13.67 14.22 -0.15
N ASP A 231 14.52 13.61 -0.99
CA ASP A 231 14.23 13.32 -2.39
C ASP A 231 13.04 12.35 -2.54
N PHE A 232 12.97 11.33 -1.68
CA PHE A 232 11.85 10.39 -1.66
C PHE A 232 10.53 11.08 -1.28
N VAL A 233 10.52 11.86 -0.19
CA VAL A 233 9.34 12.60 0.28
C VAL A 233 8.88 13.62 -0.76
N SER A 234 9.84 14.31 -1.40
CA SER A 234 9.53 15.27 -2.46
C SER A 234 8.91 14.62 -3.68
N ARG A 235 9.42 13.45 -4.09
CA ARG A 235 8.82 12.64 -5.16
C ARG A 235 7.45 12.12 -4.79
N TRP A 236 7.27 11.63 -3.57
CA TRP A 236 5.97 11.19 -3.08
C TRP A 236 4.93 12.31 -3.10
N GLY A 237 5.28 13.51 -2.56
CA GLY A 237 4.40 14.68 -2.60
C GLY A 237 4.07 15.14 -4.03
N HIS A 238 5.03 15.07 -4.96
CA HIS A 238 4.79 15.35 -6.37
C HIS A 238 3.81 14.33 -7.00
N GLN A 239 3.90 13.05 -6.62
CA GLN A 239 3.05 11.96 -7.13
C GLN A 239 1.61 11.98 -6.55
N LEU A 240 1.31 12.83 -5.56
CA LEU A 240 -0.06 13.06 -5.06
C LEU A 240 -0.91 13.90 -6.06
N GLU A 241 -0.71 13.69 -7.36
CA GLU A 241 -1.42 14.40 -8.42
C GLU A 241 -2.93 14.14 -8.36
N GLY A 242 -3.35 12.93 -8.02
CA GLY A 242 -4.76 12.57 -7.85
C GLY A 242 -5.50 13.43 -6.84
N LEU A 243 -4.80 13.98 -5.81
CA LEU A 243 -5.41 14.89 -4.83
C LEU A 243 -5.60 16.32 -5.40
N ARG A 244 -4.75 16.74 -6.33
CA ARG A 244 -4.86 18.05 -7.00
C ARG A 244 -5.91 18.07 -8.10
N ASN A 245 -6.18 16.94 -8.71
CA ASN A 245 -7.23 16.80 -9.71
C ASN A 245 -8.54 16.39 -9.04
N PHE A 246 -9.45 17.37 -8.91
CA PHE A 246 -10.74 17.17 -8.26
C PHE A 246 -11.55 16.01 -8.88
N GLN A 247 -11.53 15.86 -10.20
CA GLN A 247 -12.26 14.78 -10.88
C GLN A 247 -11.71 13.41 -10.51
N THR A 248 -10.38 13.25 -10.54
CA THR A 248 -9.68 12.01 -10.14
C THR A 248 -9.97 11.67 -8.68
N PHE A 249 -9.86 12.65 -7.79
CA PHE A 249 -10.14 12.46 -6.36
C PHE A 249 -11.60 12.08 -6.11
N PHE A 250 -12.53 12.83 -6.71
CA PHE A 250 -13.97 12.57 -6.55
C PHE A 250 -14.37 11.20 -7.09
N TYR A 251 -13.84 10.81 -8.26
CA TYR A 251 -14.06 9.47 -8.80
C TYR A 251 -13.50 8.38 -7.89
N GLY A 252 -12.32 8.59 -7.30
CA GLY A 252 -11.75 7.70 -6.29
C GLY A 252 -12.64 7.56 -5.05
N VAL A 253 -13.26 8.66 -4.58
CA VAL A 253 -14.24 8.64 -3.48
C VAL A 253 -15.48 7.83 -3.85
N ILE A 254 -16.02 8.00 -5.07
CA ILE A 254 -17.16 7.19 -5.55
C ILE A 254 -16.82 5.70 -5.55
N LEU A 255 -15.62 5.33 -6.02
CA LEU A 255 -15.17 3.93 -6.00
C LEU A 255 -15.02 3.40 -4.56
N ALA A 256 -14.57 4.23 -3.62
CA ALA A 256 -14.53 3.89 -2.19
C ALA A 256 -15.93 3.61 -1.62
N TYR A 257 -16.93 4.40 -1.99
CA TYR A 257 -18.33 4.09 -1.63
C TYR A 257 -18.81 2.79 -2.27
N GLY A 258 -18.42 2.51 -3.52
CA GLY A 258 -18.70 1.22 -4.18
C GLY A 258 -18.15 0.04 -3.39
N MET A 259 -16.92 0.16 -2.85
CA MET A 259 -16.34 -0.86 -1.95
C MET A 259 -17.18 -1.02 -0.67
N LYS A 260 -17.63 0.07 -0.05
CA LYS A 260 -18.46 0.01 1.17
C LYS A 260 -19.84 -0.58 0.91
N LEU A 261 -20.43 -0.33 -0.25
CA LEU A 261 -21.67 -1.01 -0.67
C LEU A 261 -21.45 -2.52 -0.88
N GLY A 262 -20.33 -2.90 -1.50
CA GLY A 262 -19.95 -4.31 -1.63
C GLY A 262 -19.76 -5.00 -0.27
N GLU A 263 -19.10 -4.32 0.68
CA GLU A 263 -18.90 -4.79 2.05
C GLU A 263 -20.24 -4.96 2.79
N ALA A 264 -21.11 -3.95 2.70
CA ALA A 264 -22.45 -4.01 3.28
C ALA A 264 -23.29 -5.14 2.68
N ALA A 265 -23.27 -5.32 1.35
CA ALA A 265 -23.96 -6.41 0.67
C ALA A 265 -23.42 -7.79 1.07
N ALA A 266 -22.08 -7.90 1.24
CA ALA A 266 -21.45 -9.15 1.68
C ALA A 266 -21.90 -9.51 3.11
N ILE A 267 -21.83 -8.54 4.05
CA ILE A 267 -22.26 -8.76 5.44
C ILE A 267 -23.75 -9.10 5.49
N TRP A 268 -24.58 -8.33 4.79
CA TRP A 268 -26.02 -8.54 4.75
C TRP A 268 -26.39 -9.89 4.15
N GLY A 269 -25.74 -10.30 3.06
CA GLY A 269 -25.92 -11.60 2.43
C GLY A 269 -25.59 -12.74 3.41
N ILE A 270 -24.48 -12.63 4.14
CA ILE A 270 -24.10 -13.64 5.14
C ILE A 270 -25.14 -13.67 6.28
N GLN A 271 -25.52 -12.54 6.85
CA GLN A 271 -26.51 -12.46 7.94
C GLN A 271 -27.85 -13.10 7.51
N LYS A 272 -28.39 -12.71 6.35
CA LYS A 272 -29.62 -13.29 5.81
C LYS A 272 -29.49 -14.78 5.49
N GLY A 273 -28.32 -15.20 5.05
CA GLY A 273 -28.04 -16.61 4.80
C GLY A 273 -28.16 -17.46 6.07
N PHE A 274 -27.73 -16.95 7.21
CA PHE A 274 -27.80 -17.62 8.50
C PHE A 274 -29.09 -17.34 9.30
N GLY A 275 -30.03 -16.54 8.76
CA GLY A 275 -31.31 -16.24 9.41
C GLY A 275 -31.19 -15.23 10.58
N VAL A 276 -30.13 -14.39 10.57
CA VAL A 276 -29.86 -13.38 11.58
C VAL A 276 -30.27 -12.00 11.09
#